data_ace4a1e382dd140f6336010d619bf8ec
#
_entry.id   ace4a1e382dd140f6336010d619bf8ec
#
_cell.length_a   1.000
_cell.length_b   1.000
_cell.length_c   1.000
_cell.angle_alpha   90.00
_cell.angle_beta   90.00
_cell.angle_gamma   90.00
#
_symmetry.space_group_name_H-M   'P 1'
#
loop_
_entity.id
_entity.type
_entity.pdbx_description
1 polymer ?
#
loop_
_entity_poly.entity_id
_entity_poly.type
_entity_poly.pdbx_seq_one_letter_code
_entity_poly.pdbx_strand_id
1 'polypeptide(L)'
;MSKNGSNKVYVVGVGMTKFEKPGRREGWDYPQMAKESGTNALQDAGVDYTEIEHGYVGYCSGDSTSGQRALYELGMTGIPIVNVNNNCSTGSTALFLGAQAIRGGLADCVLALGFEKMQPGALAGGATDRESPLGKHVQALAAIDEFAFPVAPWMFGAAGREHMKKYGTTA
;
A
#
# COMPACT_ATOMS: atom_id res chain seq x y z
N MET A 1 4.72 -32.00 -11.90
CA MET A 1 3.94 -30.82 -11.45
C MET A 1 3.27 -30.22 -12.67
N SER A 2 1.96 -30.37 -12.79
CA SER A 2 1.18 -29.90 -13.95
C SER A 2 1.14 -28.36 -13.96
N LYS A 3 1.59 -27.73 -15.05
CA LYS A 3 1.62 -26.27 -15.25
C LYS A 3 0.23 -25.66 -15.58
N ASN A 4 -0.86 -26.41 -15.47
CA ASN A 4 -2.18 -26.00 -15.97
C ASN A 4 -3.28 -25.83 -14.91
N GLY A 5 -2.94 -25.49 -13.69
CA GLY A 5 -3.93 -25.20 -12.66
C GLY A 5 -3.51 -24.00 -11.80
N SER A 6 -3.40 -22.80 -12.43
CA SER A 6 -3.32 -21.61 -11.56
C SER A 6 -4.68 -21.44 -10.90
N ASN A 7 -4.74 -21.59 -9.57
CA ASN A 7 -5.94 -21.27 -8.80
C ASN A 7 -6.42 -19.87 -9.17
N LYS A 8 -7.69 -19.75 -9.51
CA LYS A 8 -8.30 -18.44 -9.70
C LYS A 8 -8.32 -17.72 -8.36
N VAL A 9 -8.02 -16.43 -8.40
CA VAL A 9 -8.07 -15.57 -7.21
C VAL A 9 -9.22 -14.59 -7.38
N TYR A 10 -10.02 -14.47 -6.34
CA TYR A 10 -11.17 -13.56 -6.32
C TYR A 10 -11.01 -12.57 -5.17
N VAL A 11 -11.46 -11.34 -5.40
CA VAL A 11 -11.66 -10.36 -4.33
C VAL A 11 -13.10 -10.59 -3.85
N VAL A 12 -13.25 -10.99 -2.61
CA VAL A 12 -14.55 -11.35 -2.01
C VAL A 12 -15.12 -10.26 -1.10
N GLY A 13 -14.30 -9.30 -0.67
CA GLY A 13 -14.73 -8.17 0.12
C GLY A 13 -13.75 -7.02 0.05
N VAL A 14 -14.26 -5.81 0.19
CA VAL A 14 -13.49 -4.57 0.17
C VAL A 14 -13.90 -3.65 1.31
N GLY A 15 -12.94 -2.90 1.83
CA GLY A 15 -13.17 -1.92 2.89
C GLY A 15 -12.18 -0.77 2.81
N MET A 16 -12.65 0.42 3.12
CA MET A 16 -11.83 1.62 3.05
C MET A 16 -12.27 2.63 4.10
N THR A 17 -11.30 3.35 4.65
CA THR A 17 -11.58 4.54 5.44
C THR A 17 -11.76 5.76 4.53
N LYS A 18 -12.40 6.79 5.02
CA LYS A 18 -12.46 8.07 4.33
C LYS A 18 -11.06 8.69 4.26
N PHE A 19 -10.68 9.19 3.08
CA PHE A 19 -9.47 10.00 2.94
C PHE A 19 -9.68 11.36 3.60
N GLU A 20 -8.82 11.68 4.56
CA GLU A 20 -8.91 12.93 5.33
C GLU A 20 -7.54 13.59 5.41
N LYS A 21 -7.57 14.92 5.55
CA LYS A 21 -6.35 15.69 5.79
C LYS A 21 -5.70 15.23 7.11
N PRO A 22 -4.37 15.00 7.15
CA PRO A 22 -3.67 14.63 8.37
C PRO A 22 -4.00 15.56 9.55
N GLY A 23 -4.28 14.97 10.71
CA GLY A 23 -4.62 15.71 11.94
C GLY A 23 -6.08 16.17 12.04
N ARG A 24 -6.95 15.87 11.07
CA ARG A 24 -8.36 16.29 11.11
C ARG A 24 -9.19 15.51 12.15
N ARG A 25 -8.90 14.23 12.36
CA ARG A 25 -9.56 13.40 13.39
C ARG A 25 -8.60 13.21 14.55
N GLU A 26 -8.98 13.71 15.72
CA GLU A 26 -8.24 13.49 16.96
C GLU A 26 -8.22 12.00 17.33
N GLY A 27 -7.08 11.49 17.81
CA GLY A 27 -6.91 10.08 18.16
C GLY A 27 -6.96 9.11 16.99
N TRP A 28 -7.05 9.60 15.73
CA TRP A 28 -7.10 8.78 14.54
C TRP A 28 -5.69 8.40 14.08
N ASP A 29 -5.36 7.13 14.27
CA ASP A 29 -4.04 6.59 13.92
C ASP A 29 -4.19 5.31 13.09
N TYR A 30 -3.07 4.74 12.65
CA TYR A 30 -3.08 3.57 11.77
C TYR A 30 -3.81 2.34 12.33
N PRO A 31 -3.81 2.03 13.66
CA PRO A 31 -4.62 0.93 14.17
C PRO A 31 -6.12 1.16 13.96
N GLN A 32 -6.62 2.38 14.18
CA GLN A 32 -8.03 2.73 13.94
C GLN A 32 -8.37 2.66 12.44
N MET A 33 -7.46 3.10 11.57
CA MET A 33 -7.64 2.98 10.12
C MET A 33 -7.75 1.52 9.70
N ALA A 34 -6.86 0.67 10.19
CA ALA A 34 -6.85 -0.76 9.92
C ALA A 34 -8.11 -1.45 10.45
N LYS A 35 -8.53 -1.11 11.67
CA LYS A 35 -9.76 -1.63 12.27
C LYS A 35 -10.98 -1.31 11.42
N GLU A 36 -11.18 -0.03 11.05
CA GLU A 36 -12.32 0.41 10.26
C GLU A 36 -12.33 -0.27 8.88
N SER A 37 -11.23 -0.17 8.12
CA SER A 37 -11.17 -0.73 6.77
C SER A 37 -11.23 -2.25 6.76
N GLY A 38 -10.52 -2.91 7.68
CA GLY A 38 -10.52 -4.37 7.80
C GLY A 38 -11.87 -4.92 8.22
N THR A 39 -12.53 -4.31 9.21
CA THR A 39 -13.88 -4.70 9.61
C THR A 39 -14.87 -4.55 8.46
N ASN A 40 -14.80 -3.43 7.73
CA ASN A 40 -15.67 -3.22 6.56
C ASN A 40 -15.44 -4.27 5.48
N ALA A 41 -14.19 -4.63 5.20
CA ALA A 41 -13.86 -5.67 4.21
C ALA A 41 -14.37 -7.06 4.62
N LEU A 42 -14.21 -7.42 5.89
CA LEU A 42 -14.72 -8.69 6.43
C LEU A 42 -16.25 -8.77 6.39
N GLN A 43 -16.92 -7.66 6.72
CA GLN A 43 -18.39 -7.57 6.64
C GLN A 43 -18.89 -7.66 5.19
N ASP A 44 -18.22 -6.98 4.26
CA ASP A 44 -18.55 -7.04 2.82
C ASP A 44 -18.36 -8.46 2.26
N ALA A 45 -17.30 -9.15 2.69
CA ALA A 45 -17.04 -10.55 2.32
C ALA A 45 -18.01 -11.54 2.98
N GLY A 46 -18.61 -11.20 4.11
CA GLY A 46 -19.34 -12.15 4.96
C GLY A 46 -18.43 -13.22 5.58
N VAL A 47 -17.16 -12.88 5.85
CA VAL A 47 -16.11 -13.77 6.35
C VAL A 47 -15.67 -13.33 7.75
N ASP A 48 -15.53 -14.28 8.67
CA ASP A 48 -14.96 -14.02 9.99
C ASP A 48 -13.43 -13.86 9.88
N TYR A 49 -12.83 -13.04 10.76
CA TYR A 49 -11.38 -12.85 10.74
C TYR A 49 -10.61 -14.14 11.05
N THR A 50 -11.20 -15.09 11.73
CA THR A 50 -10.61 -16.42 12.02
C THR A 50 -10.45 -17.29 10.77
N GLU A 51 -11.14 -16.97 9.66
CA GLU A 51 -10.98 -17.63 8.38
C GLU A 51 -9.78 -17.09 7.56
N ILE A 52 -9.19 -15.98 8.01
CA ILE A 52 -8.02 -15.41 7.36
C ILE A 52 -6.77 -16.21 7.76
N GLU A 53 -6.05 -16.71 6.79
CA GLU A 53 -4.88 -17.56 6.99
C GLU A 53 -3.55 -16.78 6.90
N HIS A 54 -3.50 -15.70 6.09
CA HIS A 54 -2.33 -14.83 5.98
C HIS A 54 -2.75 -13.35 5.92
N GLY A 55 -1.96 -12.48 6.55
CA GLY A 55 -2.08 -11.03 6.46
C GLY A 55 -0.91 -10.40 5.71
N TYR A 56 -1.19 -9.60 4.68
CA TYR A 56 -0.20 -8.79 3.97
C TYR A 56 -0.50 -7.33 4.22
N VAL A 57 0.39 -6.64 4.94
CA VAL A 57 0.13 -5.26 5.39
C VAL A 57 1.15 -4.30 4.82
N GLY A 58 0.67 -3.36 4.02
CA GLY A 58 1.47 -2.36 3.35
C GLY A 58 1.43 -1.01 4.03
N TYR A 59 2.61 -0.43 4.28
CA TYR A 59 2.77 0.95 4.77
C TYR A 59 4.19 1.45 4.47
N CYS A 60 4.34 2.77 4.37
CA CYS A 60 5.65 3.41 4.18
C CYS A 60 6.15 4.08 5.46
N SER A 61 5.26 4.78 6.15
CA SER A 61 5.60 5.54 7.36
C SER A 61 5.10 4.80 8.60
N GLY A 62 6.00 4.10 9.26
CA GLY A 62 5.71 3.34 10.48
C GLY A 62 6.93 2.59 10.98
N ASP A 63 6.89 2.23 12.25
CA ASP A 63 7.91 1.40 12.87
C ASP A 63 7.84 -0.06 12.36
N SER A 64 8.87 -0.83 12.63
CA SER A 64 8.85 -2.26 12.37
C SER A 64 7.66 -2.91 13.08
N THR A 65 7.03 -3.89 12.42
CA THR A 65 5.87 -4.62 12.96
C THR A 65 4.57 -3.79 13.12
N SER A 66 4.48 -2.60 12.53
CA SER A 66 3.23 -1.83 12.54
C SER A 66 2.07 -2.58 11.86
N GLY A 67 2.37 -3.48 10.92
CA GLY A 67 1.36 -4.35 10.31
C GLY A 67 0.73 -5.32 11.30
N GLN A 68 1.52 -5.93 12.18
CA GLN A 68 1.02 -6.77 13.26
C GLN A 68 0.13 -5.95 14.19
N ARG A 69 0.61 -4.79 14.62
CA ARG A 69 -0.16 -3.90 15.49
C ARG A 69 -1.48 -3.49 14.85
N ALA A 70 -1.50 -3.24 13.55
CA ALA A 70 -2.71 -2.90 12.79
C ALA A 70 -3.71 -4.06 12.78
N LEU A 71 -3.26 -5.28 12.44
CA LEU A 71 -4.13 -6.44 12.34
C LEU A 71 -4.62 -6.95 13.71
N TYR A 72 -3.91 -6.68 14.79
CA TYR A 72 -4.36 -7.03 16.14
C TYR A 72 -5.63 -6.30 16.57
N GLU A 73 -6.01 -5.23 15.88
CA GLU A 73 -7.32 -4.58 16.07
C GLU A 73 -8.49 -5.43 15.54
N LEU A 74 -8.23 -6.37 14.62
CA LEU A 74 -9.21 -7.32 14.11
C LEU A 74 -9.23 -8.61 14.92
N GLY A 75 -8.09 -9.02 15.45
CA GLY A 75 -7.92 -10.21 16.27
C GLY A 75 -6.48 -10.69 16.34
N MET A 76 -6.19 -11.55 17.31
CA MET A 76 -4.87 -12.18 17.53
C MET A 76 -4.98 -13.68 17.23
N THR A 77 -5.10 -14.04 15.96
CA THR A 77 -5.35 -15.42 15.51
C THR A 77 -4.06 -16.23 15.31
N GLY A 78 -2.88 -15.60 15.37
CA GLY A 78 -1.60 -16.27 15.19
C GLY A 78 -1.22 -16.50 13.72
N ILE A 79 -1.92 -15.92 12.78
CA ILE A 79 -1.60 -16.01 11.35
C ILE A 79 -0.26 -15.36 11.01
N PRO A 80 0.44 -15.82 9.97
CA PRO A 80 1.59 -15.12 9.42
C PRO A 80 1.20 -13.73 8.93
N ILE A 81 1.96 -12.70 9.35
CA ILE A 81 1.76 -11.31 8.93
C ILE A 81 3.05 -10.83 8.27
N VAL A 82 2.93 -10.39 7.01
CA VAL A 82 4.04 -9.85 6.21
C VAL A 82 3.88 -8.35 6.08
N ASN A 83 4.87 -7.60 6.59
CA ASN A 83 4.94 -6.16 6.36
C ASN A 83 5.57 -5.88 4.99
N VAL A 84 4.94 -5.02 4.21
CA VAL A 84 5.34 -4.70 2.84
C VAL A 84 5.67 -3.22 2.73
N ASN A 85 6.79 -2.91 2.10
CA ASN A 85 7.12 -1.54 1.71
C ASN A 85 7.61 -1.53 0.25
N ASN A 86 6.87 -0.86 -0.60
CA ASN A 86 7.21 -0.57 -2.00
C ASN A 86 6.77 0.85 -2.36
N ASN A 87 7.11 1.80 -1.50
CA ASN A 87 6.72 3.20 -1.63
C ASN A 87 5.21 3.36 -1.91
N CYS A 88 4.80 4.21 -2.83
CA CYS A 88 3.39 4.48 -3.16
C CYS A 88 2.62 3.26 -3.71
N SER A 89 3.30 2.20 -4.16
CA SER A 89 2.69 0.96 -4.63
C SER A 89 2.62 -0.15 -3.57
N THR A 90 2.86 0.19 -2.32
CA THR A 90 2.90 -0.75 -1.19
C THR A 90 1.61 -1.56 -1.05
N GLY A 91 0.44 -0.92 -1.11
CA GLY A 91 -0.85 -1.60 -1.04
C GLY A 91 -1.10 -2.57 -2.21
N SER A 92 -0.74 -2.15 -3.43
CA SER A 92 -0.81 -3.02 -4.61
C SER A 92 0.15 -4.21 -4.50
N THR A 93 1.32 -4.02 -3.87
CA THR A 93 2.27 -5.11 -3.62
C THR A 93 1.73 -6.09 -2.57
N ALA A 94 1.08 -5.62 -1.52
CA ALA A 94 0.41 -6.48 -0.55
C ALA A 94 -0.67 -7.35 -1.22
N LEU A 95 -1.50 -6.76 -2.08
CA LEU A 95 -2.51 -7.48 -2.86
C LEU A 95 -1.87 -8.51 -3.82
N PHE A 96 -0.78 -8.14 -4.50
CA PHE A 96 -0.04 -9.03 -5.39
C PHE A 96 0.51 -10.24 -4.64
N LEU A 97 1.12 -10.05 -3.48
CA LEU A 97 1.65 -11.13 -2.64
C LEU A 97 0.54 -12.06 -2.13
N GLY A 98 -0.59 -11.50 -1.69
CA GLY A 98 -1.77 -12.28 -1.30
C GLY A 98 -2.29 -13.13 -2.46
N ALA A 99 -2.41 -12.56 -3.65
CA ALA A 99 -2.79 -13.30 -4.84
C ALA A 99 -1.80 -14.42 -5.21
N GLN A 100 -0.50 -14.20 -5.00
CA GLN A 100 0.52 -15.24 -5.20
C GLN A 100 0.39 -16.36 -4.17
N ALA A 101 0.11 -16.06 -2.90
CA ALA A 101 -0.09 -17.08 -1.88
C ALA A 101 -1.24 -18.03 -2.24
N ILE A 102 -2.38 -17.49 -2.65
CA ILE A 102 -3.54 -18.28 -3.09
C ILE A 102 -3.21 -19.10 -4.34
N ARG A 103 -2.60 -18.50 -5.36
CA ARG A 103 -2.19 -19.22 -6.58
C ARG A 103 -1.19 -20.33 -6.31
N GLY A 104 -0.32 -20.13 -5.34
CA GLY A 104 0.68 -21.11 -4.91
C GLY A 104 0.13 -22.20 -3.99
N GLY A 105 -1.14 -22.10 -3.54
CA GLY A 105 -1.75 -23.05 -2.61
C GLY A 105 -1.18 -22.96 -1.20
N LEU A 106 -0.68 -21.77 -0.82
CA LEU A 106 -0.17 -21.52 0.53
C LEU A 106 -1.26 -21.09 1.49
N ALA A 107 -2.38 -20.58 0.97
CA ALA A 107 -3.55 -20.16 1.72
C ALA A 107 -4.76 -20.13 0.78
N ASP A 108 -5.95 -20.29 1.35
CA ASP A 108 -7.23 -20.20 0.64
C ASP A 108 -7.90 -18.84 0.83
N CYS A 109 -7.67 -18.19 1.98
CA CYS A 109 -8.20 -16.86 2.30
C CYS A 109 -7.12 -15.97 2.91
N VAL A 110 -6.92 -14.78 2.33
CA VAL A 110 -5.89 -13.83 2.77
C VAL A 110 -6.46 -12.42 2.88
N LEU A 111 -5.92 -11.65 3.81
CA LEU A 111 -6.22 -10.22 3.95
C LEU A 111 -5.04 -9.40 3.43
N ALA A 112 -5.27 -8.58 2.41
CA ALA A 112 -4.36 -7.53 1.98
C ALA A 112 -4.86 -6.18 2.49
N LEU A 113 -4.09 -5.54 3.35
CA LEU A 113 -4.43 -4.28 4.02
C LEU A 113 -3.33 -3.25 3.77
N GLY A 114 -3.70 -2.01 3.64
CA GLY A 114 -2.77 -0.88 3.60
C GLY A 114 -3.22 0.23 4.52
N PHE A 115 -2.28 0.92 5.10
CA PHE A 115 -2.53 2.16 5.83
C PHE A 115 -1.40 3.16 5.60
N GLU A 116 -1.69 4.44 5.76
CA GLU A 116 -0.67 5.47 5.72
C GLU A 116 -1.05 6.62 6.66
N LYS A 117 -0.37 6.69 7.79
CA LYS A 117 -0.50 7.82 8.72
C LYS A 117 0.44 8.93 8.28
N MET A 118 0.00 9.71 7.32
CA MET A 118 0.81 10.83 6.83
C MET A 118 0.89 11.96 7.84
N GLN A 119 2.08 12.54 7.96
CA GLN A 119 2.32 13.77 8.72
C GLN A 119 2.31 14.97 7.78
N PRO A 120 2.01 16.17 8.28
CA PRO A 120 2.21 17.40 7.53
C PRO A 120 3.65 17.48 7.00
N GLY A 121 3.80 17.70 5.69
CA GLY A 121 5.12 17.74 5.06
C GLY A 121 5.74 16.37 4.72
N ALA A 122 5.04 15.26 4.89
CA ALA A 122 5.56 13.91 4.61
C ALA A 122 6.03 13.71 3.15
N LEU A 123 5.50 14.47 2.19
CA LEU A 123 5.97 14.47 0.80
C LEU A 123 7.23 15.34 0.59
N ALA A 124 7.60 16.13 1.58
CA ALA A 124 8.69 17.09 1.54
C ALA A 124 9.97 16.61 2.21
N GLY A 125 9.94 15.51 2.95
CA GLY A 125 11.07 15.03 3.74
C GLY A 125 11.28 13.53 3.62
N GLY A 126 12.54 13.13 3.65
CA GLY A 126 13.03 11.77 3.83
C GLY A 126 14.04 11.72 4.96
N ALA A 127 14.57 10.56 5.28
CA ALA A 127 15.70 10.43 6.18
C ALA A 127 16.88 11.24 5.66
N THR A 128 17.52 12.00 6.53
CA THR A 128 18.67 12.88 6.17
C THR A 128 20.01 12.23 6.45
N ASP A 129 20.01 11.08 7.11
CA ASP A 129 21.17 10.31 7.54
C ASP A 129 21.57 9.19 6.55
N ARG A 130 20.85 9.08 5.43
CA ARG A 130 21.04 8.04 4.42
C ARG A 130 20.68 8.52 3.03
N GLU A 131 21.11 7.79 2.00
CA GLU A 131 20.78 8.12 0.62
C GLU A 131 19.26 8.00 0.36
N SER A 132 18.76 8.92 -0.46
CA SER A 132 17.38 8.86 -0.93
C SER A 132 17.17 7.66 -1.86
N PRO A 133 16.13 6.84 -1.65
CA PRO A 133 15.81 5.74 -2.57
C PRO A 133 15.45 6.23 -3.99
N LEU A 134 15.06 7.49 -4.13
CA LEU A 134 14.75 8.13 -5.42
C LEU A 134 15.92 8.90 -6.01
N GLY A 135 17.10 8.92 -5.36
CA GLY A 135 18.24 9.75 -5.78
C GLY A 135 18.64 9.55 -7.25
N LYS A 136 18.73 8.30 -7.69
CA LYS A 136 19.06 7.99 -9.11
C LYS A 136 17.96 8.40 -10.09
N HIS A 137 16.69 8.27 -9.70
CA HIS A 137 15.56 8.72 -10.52
C HIS A 137 15.55 10.23 -10.67
N VAL A 138 15.77 10.96 -9.56
CA VAL A 138 15.91 12.42 -9.56
C VAL A 138 17.05 12.87 -10.46
N GLN A 139 18.22 12.24 -10.33
CA GLN A 139 19.39 12.55 -11.16
C GLN A 139 19.10 12.33 -12.66
N ALA A 140 18.50 11.21 -13.01
CA ALA A 140 18.18 10.89 -14.40
C ALA A 140 17.15 11.87 -15.00
N LEU A 141 16.12 12.22 -14.25
CA LEU A 141 15.10 13.15 -14.71
C LEU A 141 15.63 14.59 -14.78
N ALA A 142 16.40 15.04 -13.80
CA ALA A 142 16.98 16.37 -13.77
C ALA A 142 17.99 16.63 -14.93
N ALA A 143 18.44 15.59 -15.59
CA ALA A 143 19.27 15.72 -16.80
C ALA A 143 18.45 16.10 -18.05
N ILE A 144 17.14 15.93 -18.03
CA ILE A 144 16.24 16.14 -19.18
C ILE A 144 15.06 17.08 -18.91
N ASP A 145 14.77 17.41 -17.68
CA ASP A 145 13.69 18.30 -17.27
C ASP A 145 14.13 19.17 -16.09
N GLU A 146 13.58 20.38 -16.00
CA GLU A 146 13.89 21.30 -14.90
C GLU A 146 13.35 20.76 -13.58
N PHE A 147 14.22 20.71 -12.57
CA PHE A 147 13.86 20.19 -11.26
C PHE A 147 12.79 21.04 -10.59
N ALA A 148 11.75 20.37 -10.09
CA ALA A 148 10.72 20.99 -9.28
C ALA A 148 10.40 20.15 -8.02
N PHE A 149 9.86 20.83 -7.04
CA PHE A 149 9.51 20.21 -5.76
C PHE A 149 7.99 20.39 -5.51
N PRO A 150 7.27 19.40 -4.94
CA PRO A 150 7.75 18.09 -4.45
C PRO A 150 8.11 17.10 -5.56
N VAL A 151 9.04 16.19 -5.25
CA VAL A 151 9.66 15.28 -6.25
C VAL A 151 8.64 14.38 -6.98
N ALA A 152 7.72 13.74 -6.26
CA ALA A 152 6.77 12.83 -6.88
C ALA A 152 5.81 13.53 -7.86
N PRO A 153 5.15 14.66 -7.52
CA PRO A 153 4.38 15.45 -8.49
C PRO A 153 5.19 15.92 -9.69
N TRP A 154 6.47 16.31 -9.49
CA TRP A 154 7.34 16.68 -10.58
C TRP A 154 7.57 15.52 -11.55
N MET A 155 7.93 14.32 -11.03
CA MET A 155 8.18 13.13 -11.85
C MET A 155 6.95 12.74 -12.69
N PHE A 156 5.79 12.67 -12.06
CA PHE A 156 4.54 12.35 -12.77
C PHE A 156 4.10 13.45 -13.72
N GLY A 157 4.29 14.71 -13.36
CA GLY A 157 4.02 15.86 -14.24
C GLY A 157 4.94 15.87 -15.47
N ALA A 158 6.22 15.56 -15.32
CA ALA A 158 7.18 15.42 -16.42
C ALA A 158 6.74 14.32 -17.39
N ALA A 159 6.39 13.15 -16.87
CA ALA A 159 5.88 12.03 -17.68
C ALA A 159 4.59 12.41 -18.43
N GLY A 160 3.67 13.12 -17.77
CA GLY A 160 2.46 13.62 -18.39
C GLY A 160 2.74 14.61 -19.54
N ARG A 161 3.62 15.58 -19.33
CA ARG A 161 4.05 16.53 -20.37
C ARG A 161 4.69 15.83 -21.57
N GLU A 162 5.55 14.86 -21.34
CA GLU A 162 6.16 14.08 -22.40
C GLU A 162 5.11 13.28 -23.19
N HIS A 163 4.18 12.65 -22.51
CA HIS A 163 3.07 11.93 -23.14
C HIS A 163 2.23 12.84 -24.03
N MET A 164 1.85 14.02 -23.52
CA MET A 164 1.10 15.03 -24.29
C MET A 164 1.88 15.46 -25.53
N LYS A 165 3.17 15.73 -25.39
CA LYS A 165 4.04 16.12 -26.53
C LYS A 165 4.16 15.01 -27.57
N LYS A 166 4.28 13.75 -27.12
CA LYS A 166 4.51 12.59 -28.01
C LYS A 166 3.22 12.13 -28.73
N TYR A 167 2.08 12.19 -28.04
CA TYR A 167 0.83 11.58 -28.52
C TYR A 167 -0.28 12.60 -28.77
N GLY A 168 -0.06 13.88 -28.53
CA GLY A 168 -1.06 14.94 -28.74
C GLY A 168 -2.24 14.89 -27.78
N THR A 169 -2.14 14.20 -26.64
CA THR A 169 -3.18 14.18 -25.62
C THR A 169 -3.26 15.55 -24.94
N THR A 170 -4.43 15.91 -24.44
CA THR A 170 -4.71 17.16 -23.70
C THR A 170 -5.10 16.84 -22.25
N ALA A 171 -5.02 17.86 -21.39
CA ALA A 171 -5.50 17.77 -20.00
C ALA A 171 -7.02 17.75 -19.93
#